data_0cc652de74240c663f2209a6976fbfdb
#
_entry.id   0cc652de74240c663f2209a6976fbfdb
#
_cell.length_a   1.000
_cell.length_b   1.000
_cell.length_c   1.000
_cell.angle_alpha   90.00
_cell.angle_beta   90.00
_cell.angle_gamma   90.00
#
_symmetry.space_group_name_H-M   'P 1'
#
loop_
_entity.id
_entity.type
_entity.pdbx_description
1 polymer ?
#
loop_
_entity_poly.entity_id
_entity_poly.type
_entity_poly.pdbx_seq_one_letter_code
_entity_poly.pdbx_strand_id
1 'polypeptide(L)'
;MNHSIVNKYVGDLRTSSEHIKSGNIIITDAPTDNNGKGEAFAPTDLVCSALCSCMTTVMAICAEKGNFDMPKSEARIIKTMSENPRKIHQINIEINFEENHLTDIQKRKLISVGKNCPVARSLD
;
A
#
# COMPACT_ATOMS: atom_id res chain seq x y z
N MET A 1 16.05 -22.42 5.24
CA MET A 1 15.30 -21.36 4.54
C MET A 1 15.48 -20.04 5.25
N ASN A 2 15.87 -19.02 4.51
CA ASN A 2 16.03 -17.69 5.09
C ASN A 2 14.68 -17.00 5.26
N HIS A 3 14.47 -16.42 6.41
CA HIS A 3 13.27 -15.65 6.66
C HIS A 3 13.39 -14.26 6.04
N SER A 4 12.32 -13.77 5.43
CA SER A 4 12.28 -12.41 4.88
C SER A 4 11.94 -11.40 5.97
N ILE A 5 11.07 -11.78 6.88
CA ILE A 5 10.51 -10.90 7.91
C ILE A 5 10.46 -11.67 9.21
N VAL A 6 10.79 -10.99 10.32
CA VAL A 6 10.54 -11.51 11.66
C VAL A 6 9.54 -10.61 12.35
N ASN A 7 8.41 -11.18 12.73
CA ASN A 7 7.32 -10.45 13.39
C ASN A 7 7.26 -10.86 14.85
N LYS A 8 7.17 -9.88 15.74
CA LYS A 8 7.07 -10.10 17.18
C LYS A 8 5.80 -9.44 17.72
N TYR A 9 5.05 -10.19 18.51
CA TYR A 9 3.99 -9.61 19.32
C TYR A 9 4.63 -9.04 20.58
N VAL A 10 4.48 -7.74 20.81
CA VAL A 10 5.17 -7.04 21.92
C VAL A 10 4.23 -6.67 23.06
N GLY A 11 3.00 -7.17 23.02
CA GLY A 11 1.99 -6.89 24.04
C GLY A 11 1.10 -5.70 23.68
N ASP A 12 0.03 -5.53 24.42
CA ASP A 12 -0.92 -4.43 24.26
C ASP A 12 -1.48 -4.29 22.83
N LEU A 13 -1.68 -5.43 22.15
CA LEU A 13 -2.22 -5.52 20.78
C LEU A 13 -1.33 -4.80 19.76
N ARG A 14 -0.02 -4.83 20.00
CA ARG A 14 1.00 -4.22 19.15
C ARG A 14 1.96 -5.28 18.62
N THR A 15 2.40 -5.11 17.38
CA THR A 15 3.44 -5.95 16.80
C THR A 15 4.58 -5.10 16.26
N SER A 16 5.74 -5.74 16.10
CA SER A 16 6.92 -5.16 15.47
C SER A 16 7.40 -6.12 14.41
N SER A 17 7.52 -5.67 13.17
CA SER A 17 8.02 -6.49 12.06
C SER A 17 9.32 -5.92 11.56
N GLU A 18 10.34 -6.77 11.49
CA GLU A 18 11.64 -6.39 10.95
C GLU A 18 11.86 -7.03 9.58
N HIS A 19 12.19 -6.21 8.60
CA HIS A 19 12.62 -6.67 7.29
C HIS A 19 14.09 -7.02 7.41
N ILE A 20 14.42 -8.30 7.34
CA ILE A 20 15.76 -8.80 7.69
C ILE A 20 16.85 -8.18 6.82
N LYS A 21 16.62 -8.11 5.53
CA LYS A 21 17.63 -7.64 4.57
C LYS A 21 17.97 -6.16 4.76
N SER A 22 16.98 -5.31 5.07
CA SER A 22 17.19 -3.86 5.22
C SER A 22 17.35 -3.40 6.66
N GLY A 23 16.88 -4.21 7.62
CA GLY A 23 16.80 -3.81 9.03
C GLY A 23 15.64 -2.86 9.34
N ASN A 24 14.81 -2.52 8.36
CA ASN A 24 13.69 -1.62 8.57
C ASN A 24 12.63 -2.28 9.46
N ILE A 25 12.03 -1.49 10.34
CA ILE A 25 11.03 -1.97 11.30
C ILE A 25 9.71 -1.24 11.09
N ILE A 26 8.62 -2.01 11.08
CA ILE A 26 7.25 -1.50 11.00
C ILE A 26 6.50 -1.91 12.27
N ILE A 27 5.84 -0.94 12.90
CA ILE A 27 5.00 -1.17 14.08
C ILE A 27 3.54 -1.21 13.63
N THR A 28 2.77 -2.15 14.19
CA THR A 28 1.31 -2.17 14.00
C THR A 28 0.58 -2.10 15.32
N ASP A 29 -0.58 -1.51 15.32
CA ASP A 29 -1.51 -1.48 16.45
C ASP A 29 -2.89 -1.95 16.00
N ALA A 30 -3.60 -2.64 16.89
CA ALA A 30 -5.02 -2.84 16.66
C ALA A 30 -5.70 -1.47 16.64
N PRO A 31 -6.71 -1.26 15.79
CA PRO A 31 -7.41 0.03 15.74
C PRO A 31 -8.27 0.25 16.99
N THR A 32 -8.62 1.50 17.24
CA THR A 32 -9.40 1.87 18.44
C THR A 32 -10.78 1.23 18.44
N ASP A 33 -11.39 1.00 17.29
CA ASP A 33 -12.68 0.32 17.18
C ASP A 33 -12.57 -1.20 17.34
N ASN A 34 -11.36 -1.72 17.60
CA ASN A 34 -11.10 -3.13 17.85
C ASN A 34 -10.16 -3.29 19.04
N ASN A 35 -10.40 -2.54 20.10
CA ASN A 35 -9.73 -2.60 21.40
C ASN A 35 -8.27 -2.19 21.40
N GLY A 36 -7.77 -1.60 20.32
CA GLY A 36 -6.36 -1.21 20.21
C GLY A 36 -6.11 0.24 20.56
N LYS A 37 -4.84 0.59 20.63
CA LYS A 37 -4.39 1.96 20.90
C LYS A 37 -4.52 2.87 19.68
N GLY A 38 -4.43 2.31 18.47
CA GLY A 38 -4.52 3.07 17.24
C GLY A 38 -3.41 4.11 17.05
N GLU A 39 -2.26 3.88 17.68
CA GLU A 39 -1.13 4.81 17.60
C GLU A 39 -0.20 4.53 16.41
N ALA A 40 -0.44 3.45 15.70
CA ALA A 40 0.29 3.06 14.50
C ALA A 40 -0.71 2.48 13.49
N PHE A 41 -0.21 2.10 12.32
CA PHE A 41 -1.04 1.47 11.30
C PHE A 41 -1.65 0.18 11.83
N ALA A 42 -2.94 -0.01 11.61
CA ALA A 42 -3.53 -1.33 11.76
C ALA A 42 -2.99 -2.25 10.65
N PRO A 43 -2.95 -3.57 10.85
CA PRO A 43 -2.55 -4.49 9.77
C PRO A 43 -3.34 -4.27 8.46
N THR A 44 -4.64 -4.00 8.55
CA THR A 44 -5.45 -3.71 7.36
C THR A 44 -5.08 -2.38 6.71
N ASP A 45 -4.64 -1.40 7.48
CA ASP A 45 -4.10 -0.15 6.93
C ASP A 45 -2.84 -0.41 6.11
N LEU A 46 -1.98 -1.32 6.58
CA LEU A 46 -0.77 -1.71 5.85
C LEU A 46 -1.10 -2.36 4.52
N VAL A 47 -2.15 -3.17 4.46
CA VAL A 47 -2.62 -3.76 3.20
C VAL A 47 -2.97 -2.65 2.20
N CYS A 48 -3.70 -1.64 2.66
CA CYS A 48 -4.09 -0.52 1.81
C CYS A 48 -2.88 0.30 1.35
N SER A 49 -1.95 0.57 2.24
CA SER A 49 -0.72 1.28 1.91
C SER A 49 0.15 0.47 0.95
N ALA A 50 0.25 -0.84 1.17
CA ALA A 50 1.00 -1.73 0.30
C ALA A 50 0.43 -1.74 -1.12
N LEU A 51 -0.90 -1.77 -1.24
CA LEU A 51 -1.56 -1.73 -2.53
C LEU A 51 -1.20 -0.44 -3.28
N CYS A 52 -1.37 0.71 -2.63
CA CYS A 52 -1.06 2.00 -3.25
C CYS A 52 0.42 2.13 -3.63
N SER A 53 1.31 1.71 -2.73
CA SER A 53 2.75 1.75 -2.99
C SER A 53 3.13 0.86 -4.17
N CYS A 54 2.52 -0.31 -4.27
CA CYS A 54 2.74 -1.22 -5.40
C CYS A 54 2.25 -0.60 -6.70
N MET A 55 1.05 -0.02 -6.70
CA MET A 55 0.49 0.65 -7.88
C MET A 55 1.42 1.76 -8.39
N THR A 56 1.80 2.67 -7.50
CA THR A 56 2.67 3.80 -7.89
C THR A 56 4.04 3.34 -8.37
N THR A 57 4.59 2.31 -7.74
CA THR A 57 5.91 1.79 -8.12
C THR A 57 5.88 1.17 -9.52
N VAL A 58 4.88 0.34 -9.85
CA VAL A 58 4.80 -0.25 -11.19
C VAL A 58 4.49 0.81 -12.24
N MET A 59 3.74 1.86 -11.88
CA MET A 59 3.53 3.00 -12.77
C MET A 59 4.85 3.69 -13.09
N ALA A 60 5.67 3.94 -12.07
CA ALA A 60 6.98 4.57 -12.25
C ALA A 60 7.92 3.71 -13.12
N ILE A 61 7.91 2.40 -12.92
CA ILE A 61 8.68 1.47 -13.74
C ILE A 61 8.21 1.53 -15.20
N CYS A 62 6.91 1.58 -15.42
CA CYS A 62 6.33 1.71 -16.76
C CYS A 62 6.79 3.00 -17.45
N ALA A 63 6.78 4.12 -16.72
CA ALA A 63 7.24 5.40 -17.24
C ALA A 63 8.72 5.33 -17.62
N GLU A 64 9.54 4.76 -16.75
CA GLU A 64 10.97 4.62 -17.00
C GLU A 64 11.23 3.80 -18.27
N LYS A 65 10.54 2.68 -18.44
CA LYS A 65 10.67 1.85 -19.65
C LYS A 65 10.17 2.54 -20.91
N GLY A 66 9.21 3.44 -20.76
CA GLY A 66 8.66 4.22 -21.86
C GLY A 66 9.42 5.52 -22.15
N ASN A 67 10.52 5.75 -21.44
CA ASN A 67 11.34 6.95 -21.56
C ASN A 67 10.57 8.25 -21.32
N PHE A 68 9.68 8.24 -20.32
CA PHE A 68 9.04 9.47 -19.87
C PHE A 68 9.07 9.52 -18.34
N ASP A 69 8.95 10.71 -17.79
CA ASP A 69 9.02 10.93 -16.36
C ASP A 69 7.64 10.81 -15.72
N MET A 70 7.55 9.98 -14.69
CA MET A 70 6.37 9.95 -13.85
C MET A 70 6.49 11.09 -12.83
N PRO A 71 5.51 12.00 -12.78
CA PRO A 71 5.55 13.07 -11.79
C PRO A 71 5.41 12.51 -10.38
N LYS A 72 5.91 13.25 -9.41
CA LYS A 72 5.65 12.92 -8.00
C LYS A 72 4.15 13.00 -7.76
N SER A 73 3.68 12.25 -6.80
CA SER A 73 2.25 12.16 -6.52
C SER A 73 1.98 12.10 -5.04
N GLU A 74 0.76 12.46 -4.68
CA GLU A 74 0.21 12.27 -3.35
C GLU A 74 -1.04 11.42 -3.51
N ALA A 75 -1.14 10.35 -2.74
CA ALA A 75 -2.32 9.49 -2.79
C ALA A 75 -3.08 9.58 -1.47
N ARG A 76 -4.40 9.61 -1.58
CA ARG A 76 -5.30 9.57 -0.44
C ARG A 76 -6.08 8.29 -0.48
N ILE A 77 -6.13 7.59 0.64
CA ILE A 77 -6.68 6.25 0.69
C ILE A 77 -7.80 6.22 1.73
N ILE A 78 -8.95 5.65 1.34
CA ILE A 78 -10.05 5.38 2.26
C ILE A 78 -10.25 3.87 2.31
N LYS A 79 -10.08 3.33 3.52
CA LYS A 79 -10.32 1.92 3.80
C LYS A 79 -11.72 1.78 4.37
N THR A 80 -12.54 0.93 3.77
CA THR A 80 -13.87 0.61 4.27
C THR A 80 -13.91 -0.84 4.70
N MET A 81 -14.28 -1.08 5.95
CA MET A 81 -14.39 -2.42 6.51
C MET A 81 -15.83 -2.89 6.45
N SER A 82 -16.03 -4.20 6.33
CA SER A 82 -17.33 -4.84 6.49
C SER A 82 -17.33 -5.65 7.78
N GLU A 83 -18.53 -6.07 8.22
CA GLU A 83 -18.71 -6.89 9.41
C GLU A 83 -19.32 -8.23 9.02
N ASN A 84 -19.18 -9.22 9.88
CA ASN A 84 -19.77 -10.55 9.75
C ASN A 84 -19.43 -11.27 8.44
N PRO A 85 -18.17 -11.49 8.08
CA PRO A 85 -16.97 -11.29 8.90
C PRO A 85 -16.37 -9.89 8.77
N ARG A 86 -15.55 -9.51 9.73
CA ARG A 86 -14.76 -8.29 9.65
C ARG A 86 -13.67 -8.48 8.61
N LYS A 87 -13.72 -7.69 7.55
CA LYS A 87 -12.73 -7.74 6.47
C LYS A 87 -12.70 -6.41 5.73
N ILE A 88 -11.66 -6.21 4.93
CA ILE A 88 -11.61 -5.05 4.05
C ILE A 88 -12.65 -5.25 2.96
N HIS A 89 -13.61 -4.32 2.91
CA HIS A 89 -14.67 -4.33 1.90
C HIS A 89 -14.25 -3.57 0.66
N GLN A 90 -13.62 -2.41 0.84
CA GLN A 90 -13.27 -1.53 -0.27
C GLN A 90 -12.05 -0.70 0.10
N ILE A 91 -11.18 -0.49 -0.88
CA ILE A 91 -10.04 0.41 -0.77
C ILE A 91 -10.18 1.44 -1.88
N ASN A 92 -10.45 2.69 -1.50
CA ASN A 92 -10.50 3.79 -2.44
C ASN A 92 -9.16 4.51 -2.45
N ILE A 93 -8.54 4.59 -3.62
CA ILE A 93 -7.24 5.24 -3.79
C ILE A 93 -7.41 6.37 -4.80
N GLU A 94 -7.11 7.58 -4.36
CA GLU A 94 -7.08 8.75 -5.23
C GLU A 94 -5.63 9.22 -5.34
N ILE A 95 -5.08 9.15 -6.54
CA ILE A 95 -3.70 9.54 -6.81
C ILE A 95 -3.70 10.88 -7.53
N ASN A 96 -3.06 11.88 -6.93
CA ASN A 96 -2.94 13.22 -7.50
C ASN A 96 -1.48 13.46 -7.87
N PHE A 97 -1.23 13.68 -9.16
CA PHE A 97 0.10 13.99 -9.65
C PHE A 97 0.38 15.49 -9.53
N GLU A 98 1.63 15.83 -9.25
CA GLU A 98 2.09 17.19 -9.41
C GLU A 98 1.93 17.62 -10.87
N GLU A 99 2.05 18.92 -11.15
CA GLU A 99 1.97 19.45 -12.51
C GLU A 99 2.84 18.63 -13.46
N ASN A 100 2.29 18.28 -14.63
CA ASN A 100 2.95 17.33 -15.51
C ASN A 100 2.58 17.58 -16.97
N HIS A 101 3.35 16.92 -17.84
CA HIS A 101 3.17 16.97 -19.28
C HIS A 101 2.83 15.60 -19.87
N LEU A 102 2.20 14.73 -19.09
CA LEU A 102 1.80 13.40 -19.56
C LEU A 102 0.78 13.50 -20.67
N THR A 103 0.99 12.73 -21.74
CA THR A 103 0.00 12.60 -22.81
C THR A 103 -1.14 11.70 -22.35
N ASP A 104 -2.27 11.73 -23.07
CA ASP A 104 -3.40 10.85 -22.74
C ASP A 104 -3.02 9.38 -22.86
N ILE A 105 -2.19 9.03 -23.84
CA ILE A 105 -1.70 7.65 -24.00
C ILE A 105 -0.85 7.23 -22.82
N GLN A 106 0.05 8.11 -22.37
CA GLN A 106 0.89 7.83 -21.20
C GLN A 106 0.04 7.65 -19.94
N LYS A 107 -0.95 8.50 -19.72
CA LYS A 107 -1.87 8.40 -18.58
C LYS A 107 -2.61 7.06 -18.58
N ARG A 108 -3.12 6.63 -19.73
CA ARG A 108 -3.83 5.35 -19.86
C ARG A 108 -2.91 4.18 -19.56
N LYS A 109 -1.66 4.22 -20.02
CA LYS A 109 -0.67 3.18 -19.72
C LYS A 109 -0.43 3.08 -18.23
N LEU A 110 -0.24 4.21 -17.55
CA LEU A 110 -0.02 4.23 -16.10
C LEU A 110 -1.21 3.62 -15.35
N ILE A 111 -2.42 4.02 -15.71
CA ILE A 111 -3.64 3.49 -15.09
C ILE A 111 -3.73 1.98 -15.28
N SER A 112 -3.48 1.51 -16.48
CA SER A 112 -3.56 0.08 -16.80
C SER A 112 -2.58 -0.75 -15.98
N VAL A 113 -1.31 -0.35 -15.92
CA VAL A 113 -0.31 -1.11 -15.15
C VAL A 113 -0.57 -1.02 -13.65
N GLY A 114 -1.03 0.13 -13.16
CA GLY A 114 -1.36 0.31 -11.75
C GLY A 114 -2.45 -0.65 -11.29
N LYS A 115 -3.49 -0.80 -12.09
CA LYS A 115 -4.61 -1.71 -11.77
C LYS A 115 -4.21 -3.18 -11.73
N ASN A 116 -3.10 -3.53 -12.37
CA ASN A 116 -2.63 -4.91 -12.48
C ASN A 116 -1.34 -5.16 -11.69
N CYS A 117 -1.08 -4.36 -10.67
CA CYS A 117 0.13 -4.52 -9.87
C CYS A 117 0.10 -5.84 -9.08
N PRO A 118 1.28 -6.37 -8.67
CA PRO A 118 1.35 -7.63 -7.96
C PRO A 118 0.47 -7.71 -6.71
N VAL A 119 0.41 -6.65 -5.91
CA VAL A 119 -0.44 -6.66 -4.70
C VAL A 119 -1.91 -6.71 -5.09
N ALA A 120 -2.34 -5.93 -6.09
CA ALA A 120 -3.73 -5.98 -6.57
C ALA A 120 -4.12 -7.40 -7.02
N ARG A 121 -3.23 -8.05 -7.76
CA ARG A 121 -3.45 -9.44 -8.21
C ARG A 121 -3.54 -10.41 -7.04
N SER A 122 -2.80 -10.15 -5.97
CA SER A 122 -2.79 -11.02 -4.79
C SER A 122 -4.05 -10.87 -3.94
N LEU A 123 -4.73 -9.74 -4.03
CA LEU A 123 -5.96 -9.46 -3.27
C LEU A 123 -7.23 -9.89 -4.01
N ASP A 124 -7.10 -10.31 -5.23
CA ASP A 124 -8.23 -10.66 -6.09
C ASP A 124 -8.79 -12.06 -5.77
#